data_391a97669a0f1c732aa62a3fba783198
#
_entry.id   391a97669a0f1c732aa62a3fba783198
#
_cell.length_a   1.000
_cell.length_b   1.000
_cell.length_c   1.000
_cell.angle_alpha   90.00
_cell.angle_beta   90.00
_cell.angle_gamma   90.00
#
_symmetry.space_group_name_H-M   'P 1'
#
loop_
_entity.id
_entity.type
_entity.pdbx_description
1 polymer ?
#
loop_
_entity_poly.entity_id
_entity_poly.type
_entity_poly.pdbx_seq_one_letter_code
_entity_poly.pdbx_strand_id
1 'polypeptide(L)'
;VLLHAGAGLLQGAMGIHGAFVAGVPMVVISGESMTYGEQPEFDPGAQWINNLSIAGGTTHLVDSIVKYTSVAGSVHTLYESVVRAGELAQRQPTGPTYLSVSTETLMDSWTPPANPRAVPPAPRMLTAPEDIEKLAAQIAKAKHPVVLTEGAGQEVETYEALVALCDKFALPVVEKPGALFANFPKDHP
;
A
#
# COMPACT_ATOMS: atom_id res chain seq x y z
N VAL A 1 3.57 2.67 -9.45
CA VAL A 1 2.65 2.96 -10.58
C VAL A 1 2.71 4.45 -10.89
N LEU A 2 2.92 4.79 -12.18
CA LEU A 2 2.88 6.18 -12.63
C LEU A 2 1.61 6.40 -13.46
N LEU A 3 0.88 7.47 -13.16
CA LEU A 3 -0.35 7.83 -13.83
C LEU A 3 -0.24 9.27 -14.40
N HIS A 4 -0.86 9.49 -15.55
CA HIS A 4 -0.79 10.79 -16.20
C HIS A 4 -1.84 11.74 -15.62
N ALA A 5 -1.39 12.69 -14.82
CA ALA A 5 -2.22 13.77 -14.25
C ALA A 5 -3.50 13.27 -13.54
N GLY A 6 -4.44 14.18 -13.33
CA GLY A 6 -5.74 13.86 -12.75
C GLY A 6 -6.59 12.92 -13.60
N ALA A 7 -6.54 13.03 -14.91
CA ALA A 7 -7.28 12.16 -15.82
C ALA A 7 -6.81 10.70 -15.70
N GLY A 8 -5.50 10.44 -15.67
CA GLY A 8 -4.94 9.12 -15.45
C GLY A 8 -5.24 8.58 -14.05
N LEU A 9 -5.24 9.45 -13.04
CA LEU A 9 -5.60 9.08 -11.67
C LEU A 9 -7.06 8.66 -11.55
N LEU A 10 -8.00 9.37 -12.20
CA LEU A 10 -9.41 8.99 -12.27
C LEU A 10 -9.59 7.61 -12.90
N GLN A 11 -8.91 7.33 -14.00
CA GLN A 11 -8.96 6.01 -14.63
C GLN A 11 -8.31 4.91 -13.77
N GLY A 12 -7.25 5.24 -13.03
CA GLY A 12 -6.56 4.33 -12.12
C GLY A 12 -7.28 4.08 -10.79
N ALA A 13 -8.29 4.89 -10.44
CA ALA A 13 -8.93 4.87 -9.12
C ALA A 13 -9.49 3.50 -8.75
N MET A 14 -10.09 2.77 -9.69
CA MET A 14 -10.59 1.41 -9.46
C MET A 14 -9.47 0.44 -9.08
N GLY A 15 -8.33 0.50 -9.76
CA GLY A 15 -7.16 -0.32 -9.42
C GLY A 15 -6.55 0.03 -8.06
N ILE A 16 -6.51 1.33 -7.72
CA ILE A 16 -6.05 1.81 -6.42
C ILE A 16 -6.98 1.32 -5.31
N HIS A 17 -8.30 1.44 -5.50
CA HIS A 17 -9.29 0.92 -4.56
C HIS A 17 -9.18 -0.60 -4.40
N GLY A 18 -9.00 -1.34 -5.50
CA GLY A 18 -8.75 -2.78 -5.44
C GLY A 18 -7.52 -3.13 -4.62
N ALA A 19 -6.41 -2.40 -4.82
CA ALA A 19 -5.19 -2.57 -4.03
C ALA A 19 -5.41 -2.22 -2.53
N PHE A 20 -6.22 -1.20 -2.25
CA PHE A 20 -6.56 -0.82 -0.87
C PHE A 20 -7.34 -1.92 -0.15
N VAL A 21 -8.39 -2.45 -0.80
CA VAL A 21 -9.22 -3.53 -0.24
C VAL A 21 -8.41 -4.82 -0.08
N ALA A 22 -7.52 -5.10 -1.05
CA ALA A 22 -6.67 -6.29 -1.02
C ALA A 22 -5.44 -6.17 -0.12
N GLY A 23 -5.17 -4.98 0.45
CA GLY A 23 -3.97 -4.76 1.24
C GLY A 23 -2.67 -4.87 0.44
N VAL A 24 -2.70 -4.56 -0.88
CA VAL A 24 -1.51 -4.64 -1.74
C VAL A 24 -0.65 -3.41 -1.56
N PRO A 25 0.63 -3.55 -1.13
CA PRO A 25 1.52 -2.42 -1.01
C PRO A 25 1.88 -1.86 -2.39
N MET A 26 1.53 -0.61 -2.64
CA MET A 26 1.76 0.06 -3.91
C MET A 26 2.05 1.55 -3.70
N VAL A 27 3.03 2.08 -4.39
CA VAL A 27 3.24 3.54 -4.48
C VAL A 27 2.66 4.01 -5.82
N VAL A 28 1.69 4.91 -5.74
CA VAL A 28 1.08 5.56 -6.90
C VAL A 28 1.57 7.00 -6.97
N ILE A 29 2.03 7.40 -8.13
CA ILE A 29 2.48 8.77 -8.40
C ILE A 29 1.72 9.28 -9.61
N SER A 30 1.17 10.48 -9.53
CA SER A 30 0.65 11.18 -10.71
C SER A 30 1.14 12.62 -10.77
N GLY A 31 1.21 13.13 -11.99
CA GLY A 31 1.44 14.56 -12.22
C GLY A 31 0.24 15.39 -11.77
N GLU A 32 0.50 16.64 -11.49
CA GLU A 32 -0.51 17.67 -11.25
C GLU A 32 -0.13 18.92 -12.06
N SER A 33 -1.07 19.81 -12.24
CA SER A 33 -0.75 21.13 -12.81
C SER A 33 0.16 21.92 -11.85
N MET A 34 0.59 23.09 -12.28
CA MET A 34 1.49 23.92 -11.47
C MET A 34 0.94 24.23 -10.09
N THR A 35 1.79 24.15 -9.07
CA THR A 35 1.43 24.45 -7.69
C THR A 35 1.73 25.89 -7.31
N TYR A 36 2.73 26.52 -7.90
CA TYR A 36 3.09 27.91 -7.58
C TYR A 36 3.25 28.84 -8.79
N GLY A 37 3.48 28.32 -10.01
CA GLY A 37 3.46 29.08 -11.25
C GLY A 37 4.40 30.28 -11.34
N GLU A 38 5.43 30.34 -10.51
CA GLU A 38 6.32 31.48 -10.40
C GLU A 38 7.58 31.39 -11.29
N GLN A 39 7.72 30.31 -12.05
CA GLN A 39 8.83 30.18 -13.00
C GLN A 39 8.46 30.81 -14.34
N PRO A 40 8.97 32.03 -14.65
CA PRO A 40 8.55 32.78 -15.82
C PRO A 40 8.94 32.11 -17.14
N GLU A 41 9.89 31.18 -17.13
CA GLU A 41 10.38 30.45 -18.30
C GLU A 41 9.66 29.12 -18.53
N PHE A 42 8.76 28.73 -17.62
CA PHE A 42 8.07 27.46 -17.67
C PHE A 42 6.62 27.62 -18.08
N ASP A 43 6.29 27.18 -19.29
CA ASP A 43 4.91 27.07 -19.78
C ASP A 43 4.51 25.60 -19.91
N PRO A 44 3.64 25.07 -19.02
CA PRO A 44 3.17 23.68 -19.10
C PRO A 44 2.19 23.48 -20.26
N GLY A 45 1.76 24.55 -20.92
CA GLY A 45 0.74 24.54 -21.97
C GLY A 45 -0.69 24.47 -21.39
N ALA A 46 -1.62 24.90 -22.24
CA ALA A 46 -3.03 25.05 -21.86
C ALA A 46 -3.69 23.74 -21.40
N GLN A 47 -3.24 22.59 -21.88
CA GLN A 47 -3.77 21.29 -21.50
C GLN A 47 -3.60 21.02 -20.01
N TRP A 48 -2.44 21.30 -19.45
CA TRP A 48 -2.17 21.13 -18.02
C TRP A 48 -3.01 22.08 -17.16
N ILE A 49 -3.16 23.32 -17.60
CA ILE A 49 -3.91 24.33 -16.85
C ILE A 49 -5.41 24.03 -16.84
N ASN A 50 -5.98 23.67 -18.01
CA ASN A 50 -7.43 23.63 -18.18
C ASN A 50 -8.05 22.24 -18.08
N ASN A 51 -7.34 21.19 -18.50
CA ASN A 51 -7.96 19.89 -18.75
C ASN A 51 -7.46 18.75 -17.85
N LEU A 52 -6.31 18.89 -17.22
CA LEU A 52 -5.68 17.82 -16.46
C LEU A 52 -5.75 18.02 -14.94
N SER A 53 -6.06 19.21 -14.49
CA SER A 53 -6.29 19.50 -13.07
C SER A 53 -7.62 18.95 -12.60
N ILE A 54 -7.66 18.53 -11.34
CA ILE A 54 -8.87 18.08 -10.66
C ILE A 54 -9.30 19.13 -9.64
N ALA A 55 -10.58 19.51 -9.66
CA ALA A 55 -11.14 20.38 -8.64
C ALA A 55 -10.96 19.74 -7.24
N GLY A 56 -10.35 20.49 -6.33
CA GLY A 56 -10.01 20.00 -4.99
C GLY A 56 -8.65 19.29 -4.89
N GLY A 57 -7.96 19.08 -6.02
CA GLY A 57 -6.65 18.44 -6.09
C GLY A 57 -6.70 16.91 -6.15
N THR A 58 -5.64 16.34 -6.66
CA THR A 58 -5.51 14.89 -6.87
C THR A 58 -5.42 14.10 -5.57
N THR A 59 -4.84 14.68 -4.52
CA THR A 59 -4.77 14.04 -3.19
C THR A 59 -6.15 13.82 -2.61
N HIS A 60 -7.04 14.81 -2.72
CA HIS A 60 -8.41 14.70 -2.21
C HIS A 60 -9.22 13.62 -2.93
N LEU A 61 -8.97 13.42 -4.22
CA LEU A 61 -9.64 12.38 -5.00
C LEU A 61 -9.41 10.96 -4.45
N VAL A 62 -8.22 10.67 -3.95
CA VAL A 62 -7.83 9.30 -3.55
C VAL A 62 -7.66 9.12 -2.04
N ASP A 63 -7.82 10.16 -1.25
CA ASP A 63 -7.59 10.14 0.19
C ASP A 63 -8.37 9.01 0.91
N SER A 64 -9.58 8.69 0.46
CA SER A 64 -10.41 7.63 1.03
C SER A 64 -10.02 6.21 0.61
N ILE A 65 -9.16 6.05 -0.40
CA ILE A 65 -8.79 4.76 -0.98
C ILE A 65 -7.29 4.46 -0.97
N VAL A 66 -6.54 5.21 -0.18
CA VAL A 66 -5.11 4.98 0.06
C VAL A 66 -4.78 5.14 1.54
N LYS A 67 -3.66 4.62 1.97
CA LYS A 67 -3.18 4.76 3.37
C LYS A 67 -2.55 6.11 3.68
N TYR A 68 -2.04 6.77 2.65
CA TYR A 68 -1.27 8.00 2.79
C TYR A 68 -1.31 8.78 1.49
N THR A 69 -1.53 10.06 1.59
CA THR A 69 -1.43 11.01 0.48
C THR A 69 -0.40 12.09 0.80
N SER A 70 0.32 12.56 -0.20
CA SER A 70 1.23 13.70 -0.08
C SER A 70 1.41 14.42 -1.40
N VAL A 71 1.84 15.67 -1.32
CA VAL A 71 2.30 16.46 -2.46
C VAL A 71 3.80 16.66 -2.33
N ALA A 72 4.55 16.36 -3.38
CA ALA A 72 5.97 16.69 -3.43
C ALA A 72 6.13 18.21 -3.63
N GLY A 73 6.63 18.89 -2.62
CA GLY A 73 6.76 20.35 -2.62
C GLY A 73 7.93 20.87 -3.46
N SER A 74 8.88 20.03 -3.84
CA SER A 74 10.02 20.37 -4.69
C SER A 74 10.75 19.13 -5.15
N VAL A 75 11.61 19.25 -6.16
CA VAL A 75 12.50 18.17 -6.61
C VAL A 75 13.44 17.69 -5.50
N HIS A 76 13.86 18.57 -4.61
CA HIS A 76 14.76 18.23 -3.49
C HIS A 76 14.07 17.34 -2.44
N THR A 77 12.76 17.45 -2.27
CA THR A 77 11.98 16.62 -1.32
C THR A 77 11.35 15.40 -1.99
N LEU A 78 11.30 15.35 -3.30
CA LEU A 78 10.64 14.28 -4.06
C LEU A 78 11.22 12.89 -3.71
N TYR A 79 12.55 12.77 -3.69
CA TYR A 79 13.22 11.50 -3.38
C TYR A 79 12.79 10.94 -2.01
N GLU A 80 12.88 11.75 -0.97
CA GLU A 80 12.49 11.32 0.39
C GLU A 80 10.98 11.05 0.49
N SER A 81 10.16 11.80 -0.25
CA SER A 81 8.71 11.56 -0.32
C SER A 81 8.39 10.20 -0.94
N VAL A 82 9.10 9.80 -2.00
CA VAL A 82 8.94 8.47 -2.62
C VAL A 82 9.38 7.36 -1.67
N VAL A 83 10.54 7.51 -1.01
CA VAL A 83 11.03 6.53 -0.03
C VAL A 83 10.02 6.38 1.12
N ARG A 84 9.53 7.48 1.67
CA ARG A 84 8.52 7.47 2.74
C ARG A 84 7.21 6.82 2.29
N ALA A 85 6.73 7.12 1.10
CA ALA A 85 5.54 6.48 0.54
C ALA A 85 5.73 4.95 0.45
N GLY A 86 6.91 4.49 0.01
CA GLY A 86 7.26 3.08 -0.02
C GLY A 86 7.31 2.43 1.37
N GLU A 87 7.90 3.10 2.35
CA GLU A 87 7.90 2.65 3.75
C GLU A 87 6.48 2.46 4.29
N LEU A 88 5.61 3.45 4.05
CA LEU A 88 4.24 3.42 4.55
C LEU A 88 3.38 2.39 3.83
N ALA A 89 3.59 2.16 2.53
CA ALA A 89 2.87 1.14 1.79
C ALA A 89 3.10 -0.27 2.36
N GLN A 90 4.32 -0.58 2.79
CA GLN A 90 4.72 -1.88 3.31
C GLN A 90 4.36 -2.12 4.79
N ARG A 91 4.13 -1.07 5.57
CA ARG A 91 3.75 -1.22 7.00
C ARG A 91 2.35 -1.79 7.13
N GLN A 92 2.18 -2.71 8.05
CA GLN A 92 0.87 -3.29 8.36
C GLN A 92 -0.12 -2.26 8.97
N PRO A 93 -1.39 -2.31 8.55
CA PRO A 93 -1.93 -3.05 7.41
C PRO A 93 -1.35 -2.51 6.10
N THR A 94 -0.87 -3.40 5.21
CA THR A 94 -0.31 -3.01 3.91
C THR A 94 -1.35 -2.38 3.00
N GLY A 95 -0.93 -1.57 2.03
CA GLY A 95 -1.86 -0.94 1.10
C GLY A 95 -1.23 0.18 0.29
N PRO A 96 -1.99 0.76 -0.65
CA PRO A 96 -1.48 1.78 -1.54
C PRO A 96 -1.22 3.12 -0.82
N THR A 97 -0.22 3.83 -1.30
CA THR A 97 0.09 5.23 -0.96
C THR A 97 0.09 6.06 -2.22
N TYR A 98 -0.16 7.34 -2.10
CA TYR A 98 -0.24 8.26 -3.24
C TYR A 98 0.65 9.49 -3.05
N LEU A 99 1.32 9.87 -4.12
CA LEU A 99 2.16 11.07 -4.19
C LEU A 99 1.78 11.89 -5.43
N SER A 100 1.36 13.13 -5.21
CA SER A 100 1.14 14.12 -6.25
C SER A 100 2.44 14.87 -6.52
N VAL A 101 2.79 15.05 -7.79
CA VAL A 101 4.00 15.77 -8.21
C VAL A 101 3.61 16.80 -9.25
N SER A 102 3.90 18.06 -8.97
CA SER A 102 3.58 19.14 -9.92
C SER A 102 4.46 19.10 -11.17
N THR A 103 3.98 19.71 -12.24
CA THR A 103 4.69 19.73 -13.53
C THR A 103 6.05 20.41 -13.40
N GLU A 104 6.12 21.53 -12.68
CA GLU A 104 7.38 22.23 -12.43
C GLU A 104 8.39 21.36 -11.67
N THR A 105 7.94 20.57 -10.70
CA THR A 105 8.80 19.62 -9.99
C THR A 105 9.30 18.50 -10.91
N LEU A 106 8.45 18.03 -11.84
CA LEU A 106 8.83 17.00 -12.82
C LEU A 106 9.84 17.50 -13.85
N MET A 107 9.83 18.80 -14.16
CA MET A 107 10.71 19.42 -15.15
C MET A 107 11.99 19.99 -14.54
N ASP A 108 12.07 20.06 -13.24
CA ASP A 108 13.23 20.61 -12.54
C ASP A 108 14.44 19.65 -12.60
N SER A 109 15.64 20.23 -12.53
CA SER A 109 16.90 19.48 -12.55
C SER A 109 17.24 18.96 -11.16
N TRP A 110 17.60 17.69 -11.07
CA TRP A 110 17.97 17.06 -9.83
C TRP A 110 19.22 16.20 -9.96
N THR A 111 20.10 16.31 -8.95
CA THR A 111 21.24 15.43 -8.83
C THR A 111 20.95 14.36 -7.79
N PRO A 112 20.97 13.07 -8.17
CA PRO A 112 20.73 12.00 -7.20
C PRO A 112 21.79 11.98 -6.11
N PRO A 113 21.44 11.59 -4.87
CA PRO A 113 22.43 11.43 -3.80
C PRO A 113 23.47 10.36 -4.17
N ALA A 114 24.71 10.57 -3.78
CA ALA A 114 25.80 9.63 -4.06
C ALA A 114 25.54 8.22 -3.49
N ASN A 115 24.83 8.16 -2.36
CA ASN A 115 24.41 6.92 -1.71
C ASN A 115 22.89 6.94 -1.53
N PRO A 116 22.13 6.47 -2.51
CA PRO A 116 20.67 6.44 -2.42
C PRO A 116 20.24 5.47 -1.30
N ARG A 117 19.33 5.94 -0.45
CA ARG A 117 18.75 5.14 0.61
C ARG A 117 17.71 4.17 0.01
N ALA A 118 17.83 2.90 0.31
CA ALA A 118 16.79 1.93 -0.01
C ALA A 118 15.56 2.12 0.89
N VAL A 119 14.39 1.72 0.42
CA VAL A 119 13.21 1.62 1.27
C VAL A 119 13.49 0.54 2.33
N PRO A 120 13.46 0.87 3.63
CA PRO A 120 13.69 -0.13 4.65
C PRO A 120 12.55 -1.15 4.68
N PRO A 121 12.84 -2.42 5.03
CA PRO A 121 11.80 -3.41 5.21
C PRO A 121 10.83 -2.98 6.31
N ALA A 122 9.56 -3.37 6.17
CA ALA A 122 8.57 -3.12 7.21
C ALA A 122 8.99 -3.76 8.53
N PRO A 123 8.82 -3.07 9.67
CA PRO A 123 9.08 -3.68 10.96
C PRO A 123 8.11 -4.83 11.19
N ARG A 124 8.62 -5.98 11.62
CA ARG A 124 7.76 -7.10 12.04
C ARG A 124 7.09 -6.75 13.37
N MET A 125 5.78 -6.88 13.41
CA MET A 125 5.04 -6.85 14.67
C MET A 125 5.04 -8.24 15.26
N LEU A 126 5.52 -8.38 16.51
CA LEU A 126 5.53 -9.62 17.24
C LEU A 126 4.48 -9.56 18.34
N THR A 127 3.75 -10.65 18.53
CA THR A 127 2.85 -10.82 19.67
C THR A 127 3.67 -11.06 20.92
N ALA A 128 3.24 -10.52 22.06
CA ALA A 128 3.89 -10.75 23.32
C ALA A 128 3.86 -12.27 23.67
N PRO A 129 4.97 -12.83 24.18
CA PRO A 129 5.04 -14.26 24.48
C PRO A 129 3.90 -14.76 25.40
N GLU A 130 3.52 -13.97 26.40
CA GLU A 130 2.42 -14.28 27.31
C GLU A 130 1.05 -14.36 26.64
N ASP A 131 0.82 -13.64 25.55
CA ASP A 131 -0.43 -13.73 24.80
C ASP A 131 -0.44 -14.96 23.90
N ILE A 132 0.72 -15.38 23.39
CA ILE A 132 0.88 -16.67 22.69
C ILE A 132 0.57 -17.82 23.64
N GLU A 133 1.10 -17.79 24.86
CA GLU A 133 0.83 -18.82 25.89
C GLU A 133 -0.66 -18.89 26.27
N LYS A 134 -1.31 -17.74 26.45
CA LYS A 134 -2.75 -17.67 26.71
C LYS A 134 -3.56 -18.27 25.56
N LEU A 135 -3.24 -17.92 24.32
CA LEU A 135 -3.92 -18.47 23.14
C LEU A 135 -3.72 -19.97 23.03
N ALA A 136 -2.50 -20.45 23.20
CA ALA A 136 -2.20 -21.88 23.17
C ALA A 136 -2.98 -22.66 24.27
N ALA A 137 -3.07 -22.09 25.47
CA ALA A 137 -3.86 -22.69 26.57
C ALA A 137 -5.37 -22.70 26.27
N GLN A 138 -5.89 -21.69 25.58
CA GLN A 138 -7.29 -21.65 25.14
C GLN A 138 -7.59 -22.71 24.09
N ILE A 139 -6.73 -22.84 23.06
CA ILE A 139 -6.85 -23.88 22.02
C ILE A 139 -6.82 -25.27 22.66
N ALA A 140 -5.88 -25.52 23.58
CA ALA A 140 -5.74 -26.83 24.26
C ALA A 140 -6.95 -27.20 25.12
N LYS A 141 -7.71 -26.23 25.63
CA LYS A 141 -8.91 -26.45 26.45
C LYS A 141 -10.20 -26.53 25.62
N ALA A 142 -10.17 -26.04 24.38
CA ALA A 142 -11.34 -25.99 23.53
C ALA A 142 -11.78 -27.40 23.11
N LYS A 143 -13.07 -27.67 23.20
CA LYS A 143 -13.64 -28.98 22.80
C LYS A 143 -13.81 -29.09 21.28
N HIS A 144 -14.08 -27.99 20.63
CA HIS A 144 -14.32 -27.90 19.18
C HIS A 144 -13.69 -26.61 18.62
N PRO A 145 -12.35 -26.53 18.61
CA PRO A 145 -11.68 -25.38 18.06
C PRO A 145 -11.83 -25.36 16.53
N VAL A 146 -12.04 -24.17 15.96
CA VAL A 146 -12.12 -23.94 14.51
C VAL A 146 -11.25 -22.75 14.17
N VAL A 147 -10.49 -22.86 13.10
CA VAL A 147 -9.73 -21.74 12.56
C VAL A 147 -10.56 -21.05 11.46
N LEU A 148 -10.80 -19.76 11.62
CA LEU A 148 -11.32 -18.91 10.55
C LEU A 148 -10.17 -18.07 10.01
N THR A 149 -9.84 -18.22 8.73
CA THR A 149 -8.71 -17.52 8.10
C THR A 149 -9.16 -16.64 6.92
N GLU A 150 -8.50 -15.49 6.77
CA GLU A 150 -8.79 -14.52 5.71
C GLU A 150 -7.52 -14.01 5.02
N GLY A 151 -6.39 -13.91 5.71
CA GLY A 151 -5.16 -13.27 5.24
C GLY A 151 -3.88 -14.08 5.42
N ALA A 152 -3.96 -15.35 5.85
CA ALA A 152 -2.78 -16.18 6.08
C ALA A 152 -1.93 -16.40 4.83
N GLY A 153 -2.55 -16.38 3.64
CA GLY A 153 -1.87 -16.55 2.36
C GLY A 153 -1.15 -15.30 1.83
N GLN A 154 -1.13 -14.19 2.57
CA GLN A 154 -0.33 -13.03 2.20
C GLN A 154 1.18 -13.30 2.27
N GLU A 155 1.60 -14.16 3.19
CA GLU A 155 2.99 -14.54 3.40
C GLU A 155 3.11 -16.06 3.42
N VAL A 156 4.09 -16.59 2.68
CA VAL A 156 4.30 -18.04 2.55
C VAL A 156 4.55 -18.69 3.91
N GLU A 157 5.39 -18.06 4.73
CA GLU A 157 5.72 -18.56 6.06
C GLU A 157 4.50 -18.63 6.98
N THR A 158 3.59 -17.68 6.88
CA THR A 158 2.34 -17.68 7.66
C THR A 158 1.41 -18.79 7.20
N TYR A 159 1.29 -18.98 5.88
CA TYR A 159 0.52 -20.07 5.29
C TYR A 159 1.04 -21.44 5.75
N GLU A 160 2.35 -21.69 5.62
CA GLU A 160 2.98 -22.96 6.03
C GLU A 160 2.85 -23.23 7.54
N ALA A 161 3.03 -22.18 8.36
CA ALA A 161 2.85 -22.28 9.80
C ALA A 161 1.41 -22.63 10.19
N LEU A 162 0.42 -22.07 9.49
CA LEU A 162 -0.99 -22.39 9.72
C LEU A 162 -1.30 -23.84 9.35
N VAL A 163 -0.81 -24.34 8.22
CA VAL A 163 -0.97 -25.74 7.81
C VAL A 163 -0.37 -26.66 8.88
N ALA A 164 0.88 -26.40 9.29
CA ALA A 164 1.55 -27.22 10.32
C ALA A 164 0.83 -27.21 11.68
N LEU A 165 0.24 -26.06 12.06
CA LEU A 165 -0.57 -25.95 13.29
C LEU A 165 -1.84 -26.81 13.18
N CYS A 166 -2.54 -26.72 12.06
CA CYS A 166 -3.78 -27.44 11.82
C CYS A 166 -3.55 -28.96 11.76
N ASP A 167 -2.50 -29.40 11.08
CA ASP A 167 -2.08 -30.80 11.07
C ASP A 167 -1.81 -31.35 12.48
N LYS A 168 -1.03 -30.58 13.24
CA LYS A 168 -0.62 -31.03 14.59
C LYS A 168 -1.77 -31.21 15.55
N PHE A 169 -2.82 -30.40 15.47
CA PHE A 169 -3.93 -30.37 16.41
C PHE A 169 -5.27 -30.78 15.78
N ALA A 170 -5.26 -31.29 14.56
CA ALA A 170 -6.46 -31.65 13.79
C ALA A 170 -7.53 -30.54 13.83
N LEU A 171 -7.12 -29.30 13.54
CA LEU A 171 -8.00 -28.15 13.56
C LEU A 171 -8.72 -28.00 12.22
N PRO A 172 -10.05 -28.01 12.19
CA PRO A 172 -10.80 -27.68 10.99
C PRO A 172 -10.60 -26.20 10.64
N VAL A 173 -10.41 -25.94 9.33
CA VAL A 173 -10.17 -24.60 8.80
C VAL A 173 -11.35 -24.17 7.94
N VAL A 174 -11.84 -22.97 8.19
CA VAL A 174 -12.86 -22.30 7.39
C VAL A 174 -12.21 -21.06 6.78
N GLU A 175 -12.23 -21.00 5.47
CA GLU A 175 -11.78 -19.80 4.75
C GLU A 175 -12.96 -18.87 4.51
N LYS A 176 -12.76 -17.58 4.77
CA LYS A 176 -13.81 -16.58 4.53
C LYS A 176 -14.22 -16.58 3.05
N PRO A 177 -15.54 -16.63 2.72
CA PRO A 177 -16.00 -16.47 1.35
C PRO A 177 -15.50 -15.14 0.76
N GLY A 178 -14.91 -15.20 -0.45
CA GLY A 178 -14.34 -14.02 -1.10
C GLY A 178 -12.98 -13.57 -0.54
N ALA A 179 -12.29 -14.43 0.18
CA ALA A 179 -10.90 -14.16 0.56
C ALA A 179 -10.03 -13.90 -0.66
N LEU A 180 -9.16 -12.90 -0.56
CA LEU A 180 -8.30 -12.44 -1.67
C LEU A 180 -7.05 -13.30 -1.88
N PHE A 181 -6.76 -14.17 -0.92
CA PHE A 181 -5.60 -15.05 -0.92
C PHE A 181 -6.04 -16.50 -0.77
N ALA A 182 -5.21 -17.42 -1.28
CA ALA A 182 -5.30 -18.83 -0.92
C ALA A 182 -4.73 -18.99 0.50
N ASN A 183 -5.59 -19.12 1.50
CA ASN A 183 -5.18 -19.08 2.90
C ASN A 183 -4.93 -20.47 3.50
N PHE A 184 -5.41 -21.52 2.82
CA PHE A 184 -5.23 -22.92 3.24
C PHE A 184 -5.35 -23.84 2.03
N PRO A 185 -4.66 -25.01 1.99
CA PRO A 185 -4.75 -25.95 0.88
C PRO A 185 -6.19 -26.46 0.71
N LYS A 186 -6.71 -26.47 -0.51
CA LYS A 186 -8.08 -26.95 -0.80
C LYS A 186 -8.20 -28.47 -0.87
N ASP A 187 -7.09 -29.15 -1.03
CA ASP A 187 -6.94 -30.60 -1.05
C ASP A 187 -6.44 -31.18 0.27
N HIS A 188 -6.40 -30.37 1.31
CA HIS A 188 -6.04 -30.82 2.66
C HIS A 188 -7.10 -31.79 3.19
N PRO A 189 -6.72 -32.95 3.80
CA PRO A 189 -7.65 -33.96 4.31
C PRO A 189 -8.55 -33.48 5.45
#